data_51479e70379aa0476456062dc1d5d03d
#
_entry.id   51479e70379aa0476456062dc1d5d03d
#
_cell.length_a   1.000
_cell.length_b   1.000
_cell.length_c   1.000
_cell.angle_alpha   90.00
_cell.angle_beta   90.00
_cell.angle_gamma   90.00
#
_symmetry.space_group_name_H-M   'P 1'
#
loop_
_entity.id
_entity.type
_entity.pdbx_description
1 polymer ?
#
loop_
_entity_poly.entity_id
_entity_poly.type
_entity_poly.pdbx_seq_one_letter_code
_entity_poly.pdbx_strand_id
1 'polypeptide(L)'
;VLIEGFRPGITEKLGLGPEVCHQRNPKLVYGRMTGWGQTGPLAKNAGHDINYVSITGALHYGGLPDDAPYPTPTLVGDIGGGTLPLVIGITSALLYAQNTGQGQVIDAAICDGTIYSMGLLTSIRAQGLLREEKGQDFFGAGSHWCNTYQCADGKYVSVQALEPNFYKELVTLCGFADDDDFAQQNNKKL
;
A
#
# COMPACT_ATOMS: atom_id res chain seq x y z
N VAL A 1 10.08 16.18 18.56
CA VAL A 1 9.40 14.95 18.13
C VAL A 1 9.95 13.77 18.91
N LEU A 2 9.09 12.87 19.37
CA LEU A 2 9.46 11.55 19.87
C LEU A 2 8.77 10.51 18.98
N ILE A 3 9.50 9.47 18.57
CA ILE A 3 8.97 8.38 17.75
C ILE A 3 9.22 7.07 18.48
N GLU A 4 8.21 6.21 18.53
CA GLU A 4 8.33 4.86 19.10
C GLU A 4 7.59 3.83 18.24
N GLY A 5 8.00 2.56 18.34
CA GLY A 5 7.41 1.42 17.63
C GLY A 5 7.20 0.20 18.53
N PHE A 6 7.04 0.40 19.83
CA PHE A 6 6.76 -0.67 20.77
C PHE A 6 5.28 -1.05 20.76
N ARG A 7 4.96 -2.20 21.31
CA ARG A 7 3.57 -2.60 21.53
C ARG A 7 2.88 -1.62 22.47
N PRO A 8 1.55 -1.38 22.29
CA PRO A 8 0.79 -0.47 23.13
C PRO A 8 0.97 -0.72 24.63
N GLY A 9 1.23 0.34 25.38
CA GLY A 9 1.44 0.32 26.82
C GLY A 9 2.89 0.07 27.27
N ILE A 10 3.83 -0.18 26.37
CA ILE A 10 5.24 -0.38 26.78
C ILE A 10 5.89 0.94 27.15
N THR A 11 5.74 1.99 26.36
CA THR A 11 6.29 3.32 26.67
C THR A 11 5.66 3.92 27.91
N GLU A 12 4.39 3.67 28.16
CA GLU A 12 3.69 4.05 29.40
C GLU A 12 4.35 3.37 30.63
N LYS A 13 4.65 2.08 30.56
CA LYS A 13 5.34 1.35 31.64
C LYS A 13 6.75 1.86 31.90
N LEU A 14 7.42 2.39 30.87
CA LEU A 14 8.75 3.00 30.98
C LEU A 14 8.69 4.45 31.49
N GLY A 15 7.53 5.02 31.77
CA GLY A 15 7.36 6.41 32.16
C GLY A 15 7.58 7.41 31.02
N LEU A 16 7.49 6.95 29.78
CA LEU A 16 7.70 7.73 28.54
C LEU A 16 6.43 7.78 27.68
N GLY A 17 5.27 7.46 28.25
CA GLY A 17 4.00 7.56 27.52
C GLY A 17 3.65 8.99 27.13
N PRO A 18 2.75 9.17 26.14
CA PRO A 18 2.40 10.48 25.58
C PRO A 18 1.96 11.48 26.64
N GLU A 19 1.15 11.04 27.61
CA GLU A 19 0.62 11.88 28.66
C GLU A 19 1.73 12.51 29.52
N VAL A 20 2.67 11.68 30.01
CA VAL A 20 3.82 12.13 30.80
C VAL A 20 4.72 13.06 30.00
N CYS A 21 4.93 12.74 28.73
CA CYS A 21 5.75 13.56 27.85
C CYS A 21 5.11 14.92 27.57
N HIS A 22 3.79 14.98 27.33
CA HIS A 22 3.06 16.23 27.12
C HIS A 22 2.99 17.11 28.37
N GLN A 23 2.93 16.53 29.59
CA GLN A 23 3.04 17.30 30.82
C GLN A 23 4.36 18.06 30.91
N ARG A 24 5.45 17.50 30.41
CA ARG A 24 6.77 18.16 30.39
C ARG A 24 6.96 19.11 29.20
N ASN A 25 6.40 18.73 28.04
CA ASN A 25 6.48 19.55 26.83
C ASN A 25 5.16 19.48 26.06
N PRO A 26 4.24 20.40 26.31
CA PRO A 26 2.93 20.43 25.63
C PRO A 26 3.01 20.53 24.11
N LYS A 27 4.14 21.00 23.55
CA LYS A 27 4.36 21.11 22.09
C LYS A 27 4.91 19.84 21.46
N LEU A 28 5.20 18.81 22.24
CA LEU A 28 5.79 17.58 21.74
C LEU A 28 4.85 16.91 20.72
N VAL A 29 5.35 16.59 19.57
CA VAL A 29 4.70 15.66 18.64
C VAL A 29 5.19 14.25 18.95
N TYR A 30 4.26 13.35 19.22
CA TYR A 30 4.53 11.99 19.66
C TYR A 30 4.06 11.01 18.59
N GLY A 31 4.96 10.40 17.84
CA GLY A 31 4.67 9.44 16.77
C GLY A 31 4.73 7.99 17.28
N ARG A 32 3.68 7.24 17.07
CA ARG A 32 3.57 5.80 17.40
C ARG A 32 3.32 5.02 16.11
N MET A 33 4.24 4.14 15.75
CA MET A 33 4.07 3.27 14.59
C MET A 33 3.94 1.82 15.05
N THR A 34 2.79 1.21 14.76
CA THR A 34 2.52 -0.19 15.09
C THR A 34 1.83 -0.89 13.92
N GLY A 35 1.81 -2.21 13.92
CA GLY A 35 1.12 -2.95 12.88
C GLY A 35 -0.40 -2.82 12.93
N TRP A 36 -0.96 -2.90 14.16
CA TRP A 36 -2.40 -3.02 14.40
C TRP A 36 -3.05 -1.76 14.99
N GLY A 37 -2.28 -0.70 15.29
CA GLY A 37 -2.76 0.47 16.03
C GLY A 37 -2.70 0.31 17.53
N GLN A 38 -3.07 1.39 18.24
CA GLN A 38 -3.00 1.45 19.72
C GLN A 38 -4.18 0.75 20.40
N THR A 39 -5.26 0.49 19.68
CA THR A 39 -6.52 -0.07 20.22
C THR A 39 -7.01 -1.24 19.37
N GLY A 40 -8.02 -1.95 19.85
CA GLY A 40 -8.62 -3.08 19.12
C GLY A 40 -8.07 -4.45 19.53
N PRO A 41 -8.69 -5.52 19.02
CA PRO A 41 -8.42 -6.90 19.48
C PRO A 41 -7.01 -7.38 19.13
N LEU A 42 -6.39 -6.87 18.08
CA LEU A 42 -5.06 -7.26 17.64
C LEU A 42 -3.94 -6.37 18.15
N ALA A 43 -4.23 -5.23 18.80
CA ALA A 43 -3.25 -4.21 19.18
C ALA A 43 -2.04 -4.75 19.97
N LYS A 44 -2.23 -5.79 20.77
CA LYS A 44 -1.16 -6.42 21.58
C LYS A 44 -0.53 -7.66 20.93
N ASN A 45 -1.02 -8.08 19.77
CA ASN A 45 -0.55 -9.28 19.10
C ASN A 45 0.75 -9.00 18.32
N ALA A 46 1.54 -10.06 18.15
CA ALA A 46 2.69 -10.01 17.25
C ALA A 46 2.20 -9.98 15.79
N GLY A 47 3.00 -9.38 14.93
CA GLY A 47 2.78 -9.34 13.50
C GLY A 47 3.95 -8.65 12.82
N HIS A 48 4.07 -8.86 11.52
CA HIS A 48 5.03 -8.22 10.63
C HIS A 48 4.33 -7.82 9.34
N ASP A 49 5.01 -7.14 8.46
CA ASP A 49 4.50 -6.56 7.21
C ASP A 49 3.43 -7.42 6.51
N ILE A 50 3.77 -8.68 6.20
CA ILE A 50 2.85 -9.58 5.48
C ILE A 50 1.52 -9.81 6.23
N ASN A 51 1.53 -9.84 7.57
CA ASN A 51 0.31 -10.02 8.35
C ASN A 51 -0.60 -8.79 8.27
N TYR A 52 -0.01 -7.60 8.31
CA TYR A 52 -0.73 -6.33 8.19
C TYR A 52 -1.29 -6.15 6.77
N VAL A 53 -0.49 -6.44 5.75
CA VAL A 53 -0.90 -6.37 4.34
C VAL A 53 -1.97 -7.41 4.02
N SER A 54 -1.91 -8.60 4.62
CA SER A 54 -2.90 -9.67 4.42
C SER A 54 -4.30 -9.27 4.88
N ILE A 55 -4.43 -8.78 6.11
CA ILE A 55 -5.74 -8.46 6.70
C ILE A 55 -6.45 -7.32 5.96
N THR A 56 -5.69 -6.44 5.31
CA THR A 56 -6.24 -5.34 4.52
C THR A 56 -6.74 -5.78 3.13
N GLY A 57 -6.41 -7.00 2.69
CA GLY A 57 -6.67 -7.48 1.34
C GLY A 57 -5.64 -7.02 0.30
N ALA A 58 -4.69 -6.15 0.65
CA ALA A 58 -3.69 -5.66 -0.31
C ALA A 58 -2.77 -6.78 -0.83
N LEU A 59 -2.50 -7.80 0.01
CA LEU A 59 -1.70 -8.95 -0.40
C LEU A 59 -2.32 -9.74 -1.56
N HIS A 60 -3.65 -9.73 -1.68
CA HIS A 60 -4.37 -10.43 -2.74
C HIS A 60 -3.89 -10.02 -4.14
N TYR A 61 -3.51 -8.76 -4.32
CA TYR A 61 -3.05 -8.24 -5.61
C TYR A 61 -1.58 -8.55 -5.93
N GLY A 62 -0.86 -9.19 -5.00
CA GLY A 62 0.52 -9.61 -5.23
C GLY A 62 0.62 -10.95 -5.96
N GLY A 63 1.41 -11.02 -7.04
CA GLY A 63 1.69 -12.26 -7.78
C GLY A 63 0.79 -12.50 -9.00
N LEU A 64 1.05 -13.61 -9.69
CA LEU A 64 0.30 -14.02 -10.88
C LEU A 64 -1.08 -14.61 -10.50
N PRO A 65 -2.03 -14.70 -11.45
CA PRO A 65 -3.40 -15.18 -11.18
C PRO A 65 -3.49 -16.49 -10.42
N ASP A 66 -2.75 -17.49 -10.83
CA ASP A 66 -2.83 -18.86 -10.30
C ASP A 66 -1.84 -19.14 -9.16
N ASP A 67 -0.99 -18.17 -8.83
CA ASP A 67 0.00 -18.31 -7.78
C ASP A 67 -0.54 -17.88 -6.41
N ALA A 68 0.06 -18.39 -5.34
CA ALA A 68 -0.16 -17.86 -4.01
C ALA A 68 0.26 -16.37 -3.98
N PRO A 69 -0.55 -15.49 -3.35
CA PRO A 69 -0.14 -14.09 -3.19
C PRO A 69 1.17 -14.01 -2.40
N TYR A 70 2.09 -13.16 -2.84
CA TYR A 70 3.33 -12.88 -2.11
C TYR A 70 3.58 -11.37 -2.00
N PRO A 71 4.18 -10.92 -0.90
CA PRO A 71 4.38 -9.50 -0.65
C PRO A 71 5.58 -8.97 -1.42
N THR A 72 5.50 -7.70 -1.80
CA THR A 72 6.69 -6.89 -2.02
C THR A 72 7.31 -6.59 -0.65
N PRO A 73 8.54 -7.06 -0.34
CA PRO A 73 9.09 -6.96 1.00
C PRO A 73 9.04 -5.54 1.56
N THR A 74 8.37 -5.35 2.70
CA THR A 74 8.24 -4.12 3.51
C THR A 74 7.68 -2.88 2.80
N LEU A 75 7.58 -2.87 1.47
CA LEU A 75 7.24 -1.65 0.72
C LEU A 75 5.78 -1.24 0.88
N VAL A 76 4.86 -2.20 0.87
CA VAL A 76 3.41 -1.91 0.93
C VAL A 76 2.96 -1.65 2.36
N GLY A 77 3.32 -2.50 3.31
CA GLY A 77 2.93 -2.38 4.71
C GLY A 77 3.81 -1.39 5.46
N ASP A 78 5.01 -1.81 5.85
CA ASP A 78 5.87 -1.03 6.77
C ASP A 78 6.20 0.37 6.23
N ILE A 79 6.50 0.49 4.94
CA ILE A 79 6.83 1.78 4.33
C ILE A 79 5.56 2.53 3.89
N GLY A 80 4.78 1.94 2.98
CA GLY A 80 3.61 2.60 2.39
C GLY A 80 2.49 2.85 3.39
N GLY A 81 2.14 1.83 4.18
CA GLY A 81 1.07 1.89 5.18
C GLY A 81 1.50 2.47 6.53
N GLY A 82 2.78 2.35 6.90
CA GLY A 82 3.29 2.79 8.21
C GLY A 82 4.11 4.06 8.14
N THR A 83 5.30 3.99 7.54
CA THR A 83 6.29 5.07 7.59
C THR A 83 5.80 6.36 6.94
N LEU A 84 5.21 6.27 5.74
CA LEU A 84 4.73 7.47 5.03
C LEU A 84 3.58 8.17 5.77
N PRO A 85 2.51 7.48 6.24
CA PRO A 85 1.49 8.10 7.07
C PRO A 85 2.05 8.70 8.37
N LEU A 86 3.02 8.04 9.02
CA LEU A 86 3.68 8.58 10.20
C LEU A 86 4.38 9.91 9.90
N VAL A 87 5.14 9.99 8.82
CA VAL A 87 5.84 11.22 8.40
C VAL A 87 4.85 12.33 8.10
N ILE A 88 3.76 12.03 7.37
CA ILE A 88 2.69 12.99 7.07
C ILE A 88 2.06 13.49 8.37
N GLY A 89 1.71 12.58 9.30
CA GLY A 89 1.12 12.92 10.58
C GLY A 89 2.05 13.79 11.42
N ILE A 90 3.33 13.44 11.53
CA ILE A 90 4.34 14.21 12.26
C ILE A 90 4.50 15.62 11.68
N THR A 91 4.64 15.75 10.38
CA THR A 91 4.84 17.06 9.74
C THR A 91 3.62 17.96 9.89
N SER A 92 2.41 17.40 9.75
CA SER A 92 1.16 18.11 9.99
C SER A 92 1.02 18.56 11.45
N ALA A 93 1.35 17.67 12.39
CA ALA A 93 1.29 17.98 13.83
C ALA A 93 2.36 18.99 14.26
N LEU A 94 3.52 19.01 13.61
CA LEU A 94 4.54 20.05 13.85
C LEU A 94 4.04 21.43 13.41
N LEU A 95 3.40 21.52 12.24
CA LEU A 95 2.78 22.77 11.78
C LEU A 95 1.67 23.22 12.74
N TYR A 96 0.84 22.30 13.20
CA TYR A 96 -0.17 22.59 14.21
C TYR A 96 0.46 23.10 15.51
N ALA A 97 1.50 22.42 16.02
CA ALA A 97 2.19 22.79 17.25
C ALA A 97 2.89 24.14 17.16
N GLN A 98 3.42 24.52 15.99
CA GLN A 98 3.98 25.85 15.76
C GLN A 98 2.92 26.95 15.90
N ASN A 99 1.71 26.71 15.37
CA ASN A 99 0.64 27.70 15.35
C ASN A 99 -0.13 27.79 16.67
N THR A 100 -0.27 26.68 17.40
CA THR A 100 -1.13 26.59 18.60
C THR A 100 -0.37 26.49 19.92
N GLY A 101 0.89 26.08 19.87
CA GLY A 101 1.66 25.73 21.06
C GLY A 101 1.34 24.33 21.62
N GLN A 102 0.54 23.52 20.94
CA GLN A 102 0.11 22.19 21.39
C GLN A 102 0.57 21.12 20.41
N GLY A 103 1.24 20.08 20.92
CA GLY A 103 1.59 18.89 20.18
C GLY A 103 0.44 17.90 20.08
N GLN A 104 0.67 16.83 19.35
CA GLN A 104 -0.33 15.77 19.12
C GLN A 104 0.32 14.40 19.20
N VAL A 105 -0.49 13.39 19.51
CA VAL A 105 -0.12 11.98 19.35
C VAL A 105 -0.57 11.51 17.97
N ILE A 106 0.33 10.88 17.25
CA ILE A 106 0.09 10.27 15.95
C ILE A 106 0.08 8.75 16.16
N ASP A 107 -1.04 8.11 15.90
CA ASP A 107 -1.16 6.64 15.82
C ASP A 107 -1.10 6.23 14.35
N ALA A 108 0.05 5.75 13.92
CA ALA A 108 0.29 5.29 12.56
C ALA A 108 0.24 3.75 12.53
N ALA A 109 -0.97 3.21 12.39
CA ALA A 109 -1.17 1.78 12.23
C ALA A 109 -0.87 1.38 10.78
N ILE A 110 0.01 0.40 10.58
CA ILE A 110 0.39 -0.09 9.24
C ILE A 110 -0.82 -0.60 8.48
N CYS A 111 -1.73 -1.34 9.13
CA CYS A 111 -2.95 -1.82 8.48
C CYS A 111 -3.85 -0.67 8.02
N ASP A 112 -4.03 0.39 8.82
CA ASP A 112 -4.89 1.52 8.46
C ASP A 112 -4.34 2.30 7.27
N GLY A 113 -3.05 2.60 7.28
CA GLY A 113 -2.40 3.27 6.14
C GLY A 113 -2.37 2.41 4.88
N THR A 114 -2.26 1.08 5.02
CA THR A 114 -2.38 0.16 3.88
C THR A 114 -3.80 0.19 3.30
N ILE A 115 -4.85 0.15 4.12
CA ILE A 115 -6.25 0.29 3.68
C ILE A 115 -6.46 1.65 2.99
N TYR A 116 -5.92 2.73 3.55
CA TYR A 116 -5.99 4.06 2.93
C TYR A 116 -5.36 4.06 1.53
N SER A 117 -4.20 3.42 1.37
CA SER A 117 -3.50 3.31 0.08
C SER A 117 -4.29 2.49 -0.95
N MET A 118 -5.17 1.60 -0.52
CA MET A 118 -6.06 0.83 -1.39
C MET A 118 -7.32 1.61 -1.82
N GLY A 119 -7.47 2.87 -1.45
CA GLY A 119 -8.66 3.67 -1.71
C GLY A 119 -9.06 3.72 -3.19
N LEU A 120 -8.08 3.81 -4.11
CA LEU A 120 -8.33 3.74 -5.55
C LEU A 120 -8.91 2.38 -5.97
N LEU A 121 -8.27 1.29 -5.58
CA LEU A 121 -8.71 -0.08 -5.92
C LEU A 121 -10.10 -0.37 -5.36
N THR A 122 -10.35 0.04 -4.11
CA THR A 122 -11.66 -0.09 -3.46
C THR A 122 -12.73 0.71 -4.20
N SER A 123 -12.41 1.91 -4.65
CA SER A 123 -13.34 2.76 -5.39
C SER A 123 -13.69 2.17 -6.77
N ILE A 124 -12.70 1.64 -7.49
CA ILE A 124 -12.88 1.00 -8.80
C ILE A 124 -13.71 -0.30 -8.64
N ARG A 125 -13.44 -1.07 -7.58
CA ARG A 125 -14.20 -2.26 -7.23
C ARG A 125 -15.68 -1.93 -6.94
N ALA A 126 -15.95 -0.88 -6.18
CA ALA A 126 -17.30 -0.43 -5.87
C ALA A 126 -18.10 -0.04 -7.13
N GLN A 127 -17.42 0.35 -8.21
CA GLN A 127 -18.00 0.62 -9.52
C GLN A 127 -18.18 -0.64 -10.39
N GLY A 128 -17.80 -1.81 -9.91
CA GLY A 128 -17.87 -3.08 -10.65
C GLY A 128 -16.79 -3.23 -11.74
N LEU A 129 -15.78 -2.37 -11.76
CA LEU A 129 -14.72 -2.37 -12.76
C LEU A 129 -13.50 -3.23 -12.35
N LEU A 130 -13.40 -3.57 -11.07
CA LEU A 130 -12.37 -4.46 -10.53
C LEU A 130 -13.05 -5.76 -10.05
N ARG A 131 -12.59 -6.90 -10.57
CA ARG A 131 -13.09 -8.22 -10.18
C ARG A 131 -12.33 -8.75 -8.96
N GLU A 132 -12.92 -9.76 -8.29
CA GLU A 132 -12.26 -10.43 -7.17
C GLU A 132 -11.15 -11.38 -7.61
N GLU A 133 -11.30 -11.96 -8.80
CA GLU A 133 -10.32 -12.87 -9.35
C GLU A 133 -9.04 -12.13 -9.68
N LYS A 134 -7.95 -12.59 -9.10
CA LYS A 134 -6.63 -12.02 -9.30
C LYS A 134 -6.23 -12.07 -10.78
N GLY A 135 -5.64 -10.99 -11.29
CA GLY A 135 -5.21 -10.90 -12.69
C GLY A 135 -6.33 -10.68 -13.69
N GLN A 136 -7.58 -10.48 -13.25
CA GLN A 136 -8.69 -10.12 -14.14
C GLN A 136 -9.08 -8.64 -14.06
N ASP A 137 -8.28 -7.87 -13.37
CA ASP A 137 -8.46 -6.42 -13.25
C ASP A 137 -7.71 -5.65 -14.32
N PHE A 138 -8.05 -4.37 -14.44
CA PHE A 138 -7.49 -3.45 -15.41
C PHE A 138 -6.01 -3.10 -15.14
N PHE A 139 -5.54 -3.26 -13.90
CA PHE A 139 -4.18 -2.93 -13.48
C PHE A 139 -3.32 -4.15 -13.17
N GLY A 140 -3.90 -5.35 -13.24
CA GLY A 140 -3.25 -6.58 -12.84
C GLY A 140 -2.52 -7.29 -13.98
N ALA A 141 -1.65 -8.20 -13.59
CA ALA A 141 -0.80 -9.00 -14.47
C ALA A 141 -1.56 -9.99 -15.39
N GLY A 142 -2.89 -9.92 -15.43
CA GLY A 142 -3.73 -10.78 -16.30
C GLY A 142 -3.96 -10.23 -17.71
N SER A 143 -3.52 -8.99 -17.98
CA SER A 143 -3.69 -8.36 -19.30
C SER A 143 -2.39 -8.38 -20.08
N HIS A 144 -2.43 -8.78 -21.35
CA HIS A 144 -1.24 -8.82 -22.19
C HIS A 144 -0.61 -7.44 -22.41
N TRP A 145 -1.35 -6.37 -22.28
CA TRP A 145 -0.88 -4.99 -22.39
C TRP A 145 -0.48 -4.36 -21.04
N CYS A 146 -0.63 -5.10 -19.95
CA CYS A 146 -0.19 -4.69 -18.62
C CYS A 146 0.45 -5.89 -17.90
N ASN A 147 1.72 -6.17 -18.21
CA ASN A 147 2.41 -7.34 -17.69
C ASN A 147 3.93 -7.19 -17.78
N THR A 148 4.62 -8.17 -17.24
CA THR A 148 6.07 -8.32 -17.29
C THR A 148 6.42 -9.54 -18.13
N TYR A 149 7.32 -9.38 -19.11
CA TYR A 149 7.71 -10.42 -20.04
C TYR A 149 9.21 -10.70 -19.97
N GLN A 150 9.57 -11.97 -20.09
CA GLN A 150 10.96 -12.37 -20.15
C GLN A 150 11.51 -12.16 -21.57
N CYS A 151 12.64 -11.49 -21.68
CA CYS A 151 13.37 -11.28 -22.92
C CYS A 151 14.25 -12.48 -23.26
N ALA A 152 14.71 -12.54 -24.52
CA ALA A 152 15.59 -13.61 -24.99
C ALA A 152 16.93 -13.70 -24.24
N ASP A 153 17.40 -12.62 -23.65
CA ASP A 153 18.62 -12.57 -22.83
C ASP A 153 18.38 -12.99 -21.35
N GLY A 154 17.17 -13.43 -21.00
CA GLY A 154 16.77 -13.85 -19.66
C GLY A 154 16.38 -12.70 -18.71
N LYS A 155 16.49 -11.45 -19.15
CA LYS A 155 16.01 -10.28 -18.39
C LYS A 155 14.53 -10.08 -18.59
N TYR A 156 13.98 -9.02 -17.98
CA TYR A 156 12.55 -8.72 -18.03
C TYR A 156 12.30 -7.31 -18.56
N VAL A 157 11.19 -7.17 -19.26
CA VAL A 157 10.61 -5.90 -19.67
C VAL A 157 9.21 -5.78 -19.07
N SER A 158 8.85 -4.60 -18.62
CA SER A 158 7.48 -4.29 -18.18
C SER A 158 6.76 -3.50 -19.26
N VAL A 159 5.50 -3.85 -19.51
CA VAL A 159 4.62 -3.19 -20.45
C VAL A 159 3.37 -2.73 -19.73
N GLN A 160 2.95 -1.48 -19.98
CA GLN A 160 1.65 -0.98 -19.52
C GLN A 160 1.11 0.02 -20.56
N ALA A 161 0.51 -0.51 -21.63
CA ALA A 161 -0.07 0.27 -22.71
C ALA A 161 -1.57 0.49 -22.48
N LEU A 162 -1.89 1.40 -21.54
CA LEU A 162 -3.23 1.61 -21.02
C LEU A 162 -4.16 2.32 -22.00
N GLU A 163 -3.68 3.39 -22.62
CA GLU A 163 -4.45 4.18 -23.57
C GLU A 163 -4.52 3.53 -24.93
N PRO A 164 -5.64 3.66 -25.68
CA PRO A 164 -5.81 2.99 -26.97
C PRO A 164 -4.73 3.28 -28.02
N ASN A 165 -4.17 4.49 -28.01
CA ASN A 165 -3.09 4.86 -28.90
C ASN A 165 -1.78 4.13 -28.56
N PHE A 166 -1.46 3.98 -27.28
CA PHE A 166 -0.28 3.24 -26.84
C PHE A 166 -0.45 1.73 -27.08
N TYR A 167 -1.66 1.22 -26.88
CA TYR A 167 -1.97 -0.17 -27.21
C TYR A 167 -1.76 -0.45 -28.71
N LYS A 168 -2.30 0.42 -29.58
CA LYS A 168 -2.11 0.31 -31.02
C LYS A 168 -0.62 0.35 -31.42
N GLU A 169 0.16 1.21 -30.79
CA GLU A 169 1.60 1.29 -31.02
C GLU A 169 2.30 -0.01 -30.57
N LEU A 170 1.98 -0.51 -29.38
CA LEU A 170 2.51 -1.76 -28.86
C LEU A 170 2.28 -2.92 -29.81
N VAL A 171 1.04 -3.17 -30.24
CA VAL A 171 0.73 -4.30 -31.13
C VAL A 171 1.36 -4.12 -32.50
N THR A 172 1.50 -2.89 -32.97
CA THR A 172 2.19 -2.60 -34.24
C THR A 172 3.68 -2.91 -34.16
N LEU A 173 4.35 -2.44 -33.09
CA LEU A 173 5.78 -2.67 -32.88
C LEU A 173 6.11 -4.16 -32.63
N CYS A 174 5.18 -4.88 -31.99
CA CYS A 174 5.31 -6.33 -31.79
C CYS A 174 4.95 -7.18 -33.00
N GLY A 175 4.45 -6.59 -34.09
CA GLY A 175 4.08 -7.31 -35.31
C GLY A 175 2.71 -8.02 -35.21
N PHE A 176 1.84 -7.63 -34.32
CA PHE A 176 0.51 -8.22 -34.08
C PHE A 176 -0.64 -7.34 -34.61
N ALA A 177 -0.36 -6.30 -35.39
CA ALA A 177 -1.38 -5.35 -35.82
C ALA A 177 -2.50 -5.98 -36.69
N ASP A 178 -2.20 -7.03 -37.41
CA ASP A 178 -3.11 -7.77 -38.32
C ASP A 178 -3.64 -9.07 -37.68
N ASP A 179 -3.39 -9.29 -36.40
CA ASP A 179 -3.83 -10.48 -35.66
C ASP A 179 -5.15 -10.19 -34.93
N ASP A 180 -6.20 -10.95 -35.25
CA ASP A 180 -7.54 -10.78 -34.70
C ASP A 180 -7.59 -10.91 -33.16
N ASP A 181 -6.70 -11.69 -32.58
CA ASP A 181 -6.60 -11.84 -31.13
C ASP A 181 -6.18 -10.55 -30.43
N PHE A 182 -5.42 -9.69 -31.12
CA PHE A 182 -4.98 -8.38 -30.63
C PHE A 182 -5.83 -7.21 -31.17
N ALA A 183 -6.89 -7.48 -31.93
CA ALA A 183 -7.74 -6.42 -32.50
C ALA A 183 -8.42 -5.57 -31.44
N GLN A 184 -8.62 -6.12 -30.23
CA GLN A 184 -9.21 -5.43 -29.10
C GLN A 184 -8.37 -5.56 -27.84
N GLN A 185 -8.02 -4.43 -27.23
CA GLN A 185 -7.24 -4.37 -25.99
C GLN A 185 -7.83 -5.22 -24.86
N ASN A 186 -9.15 -5.35 -24.79
CA ASN A 186 -9.85 -6.10 -23.76
C ASN A 186 -10.10 -7.58 -24.13
N ASN A 187 -9.48 -8.07 -25.19
CA ASN A 187 -9.57 -9.48 -25.53
C ASN A 187 -8.77 -10.33 -24.52
N LYS A 188 -9.48 -11.11 -23.72
CA LYS A 188 -8.93 -11.88 -22.59
C LYS A 188 -8.50 -13.33 -22.95
N LYS A 189 -8.42 -13.64 -24.20
CA LYS A 189 -8.04 -14.99 -24.66
C LYS A 189 -6.53 -15.23 -24.75
N LEU A 190 -5.73 -14.23 -24.39
CA LEU A 190 -4.26 -14.29 -24.45
C LEU A 190 -3.68 -14.56 -23.08
#